data_766e82db4c92be2551d19acd3ff4eb55
#
_entry.id   766e82db4c92be2551d19acd3ff4eb55
#
_cell.length_a   1.000
_cell.length_b   1.000
_cell.length_c   1.000
_cell.angle_alpha   90.00
_cell.angle_beta   90.00
_cell.angle_gamma   90.00
#
_symmetry.space_group_name_H-M   'P 1'
#
loop_
_entity.id
_entity.type
_entity.pdbx_description
1 polymer ?
#
loop_
_entity_poly.entity_id
_entity_poly.type
_entity_poly.pdbx_seq_one_letter_code
_entity_poly.pdbx_strand_id
1 'polypeptide(L)'
;GGRVIVSFKKNVNVDVLRFEIASLMRQIYPKLPEGVSYPSLSSAPSGEQLSPVLIYTLNAGVPSQQIQQYAEENIVKELARIKGVGNIGFSGATPFYVEVCFDPDKLDNFGISIDELHNGISAGLERQDIVGNIVQEDRQGEVNEITVMLGSGGSRVDFESIPIKNIDGTIVSLGDLASVAYKEQLPAFYFRINGLNTINLSVTPEKYVNTIDLSKRVRERMEQLGRTFPDGYSATLSYDSSDYIKGELRKIVFRTVLSVIILLLFVFLVSRKLRYLFIIVVTLAGNIFIA
;
A
#
# COMPACT_ATOMS: atom_id res chain seq x y z
N GLY A 1 -2.75 7.14 -22.35
CA GLY A 1 -2.77 7.96 -21.14
C GLY A 1 -1.52 8.82 -21.05
N GLY A 2 -1.62 9.97 -20.38
CA GLY A 2 -0.50 10.87 -20.13
C GLY A 2 -0.24 11.01 -18.63
N ARG A 3 1.01 11.26 -18.23
CA ARG A 3 1.40 11.56 -16.86
C ARG A 3 2.09 12.92 -16.82
N VAL A 4 1.65 13.79 -15.93
CA VAL A 4 2.33 15.06 -15.64
C VAL A 4 2.94 14.96 -14.24
N ILE A 5 4.23 15.24 -14.13
CA ILE A 5 4.95 15.25 -12.86
C ILE A 5 5.23 16.71 -12.49
N VAL A 6 4.74 17.13 -11.34
CA VAL A 6 4.96 18.47 -10.80
C VAL A 6 5.90 18.37 -9.60
N SER A 7 7.05 19.06 -9.68
CA SER A 7 8.04 19.07 -8.60
C SER A 7 8.03 20.42 -7.89
N PHE A 8 7.98 20.38 -6.57
CA PHE A 8 7.96 21.57 -5.72
C PHE A 8 9.31 21.79 -5.02
N LYS A 9 9.56 23.03 -4.59
CA LYS A 9 10.73 23.35 -3.76
C LYS A 9 10.59 22.73 -2.37
N LYS A 10 11.72 22.55 -1.68
CA LYS A 10 11.71 22.08 -0.29
C LYS A 10 10.95 23.08 0.62
N ASN A 11 10.32 22.57 1.67
CA ASN A 11 9.57 23.33 2.70
C ASN A 11 8.25 23.96 2.23
N VAL A 12 7.51 23.32 1.34
CA VAL A 12 6.15 23.70 1.01
C VAL A 12 5.14 22.74 1.64
N ASN A 13 3.97 23.25 1.99
CA ASN A 13 2.88 22.39 2.47
C ASN A 13 2.27 21.64 1.28
N VAL A 14 2.56 20.34 1.18
CA VAL A 14 2.16 19.48 0.06
C VAL A 14 0.63 19.35 -0.02
N ASP A 15 -0.07 19.36 1.13
CA ASP A 15 -1.52 19.19 1.16
C ASP A 15 -2.24 20.41 0.58
N VAL A 16 -1.76 21.62 0.90
CA VAL A 16 -2.27 22.87 0.32
C VAL A 16 -2.08 22.88 -1.19
N LEU A 17 -0.88 22.53 -1.66
CA LEU A 17 -0.59 22.51 -3.09
C LEU A 17 -1.38 21.42 -3.83
N ARG A 18 -1.60 20.27 -3.19
CA ARG A 18 -2.46 19.22 -3.73
C ARG A 18 -3.89 19.71 -3.92
N PHE A 19 -4.43 20.43 -2.92
CA PHE A 19 -5.76 21.01 -3.01
C PHE A 19 -5.85 22.05 -4.14
N GLU A 20 -4.84 22.91 -4.27
CA GLU A 20 -4.75 23.90 -5.33
C GLU A 20 -4.72 23.25 -6.72
N ILE A 21 -3.88 22.24 -6.91
CA ILE A 21 -3.83 21.48 -8.17
C ILE A 21 -5.18 20.80 -8.45
N ALA A 22 -5.80 20.17 -7.44
CA ALA A 22 -7.12 19.56 -7.61
C ALA A 22 -8.18 20.58 -8.06
N SER A 23 -8.14 21.80 -7.51
CA SER A 23 -9.04 22.89 -7.90
C SER A 23 -8.81 23.32 -9.36
N LEU A 24 -7.54 23.50 -9.76
CA LEU A 24 -7.20 23.85 -11.13
C LEU A 24 -7.60 22.75 -12.12
N MET A 25 -7.43 21.49 -11.74
CA MET A 25 -7.84 20.35 -12.58
C MET A 25 -9.36 20.32 -12.80
N ARG A 26 -10.18 20.61 -11.76
CA ARG A 26 -11.62 20.73 -11.93
C ARG A 26 -12.02 21.81 -12.91
N GLN A 27 -11.30 22.94 -12.93
CA GLN A 27 -11.57 24.05 -13.85
C GLN A 27 -11.18 23.73 -15.30
N ILE A 28 -10.15 22.88 -15.49
CA ILE A 28 -9.63 22.52 -16.81
C ILE A 28 -10.39 21.31 -17.39
N TYR A 29 -10.89 20.40 -16.54
CA TYR A 29 -11.50 19.15 -16.98
C TYR A 29 -12.62 19.34 -18.02
N PRO A 30 -13.55 20.29 -17.89
CA PRO A 30 -14.59 20.53 -18.92
C PRO A 30 -14.05 20.99 -20.29
N LYS A 31 -12.77 21.41 -20.33
CA LYS A 31 -12.11 21.86 -21.57
C LYS A 31 -11.30 20.77 -22.24
N LEU A 32 -11.20 19.58 -21.62
CA LEU A 32 -10.51 18.45 -22.20
C LEU A 32 -11.38 17.79 -23.28
N PRO A 33 -10.76 17.10 -24.27
CA PRO A 33 -11.50 16.36 -25.30
C PRO A 33 -12.42 15.30 -24.67
N GLU A 34 -13.52 14.99 -25.34
CA GLU A 34 -14.42 13.91 -24.98
C GLU A 34 -13.67 12.56 -24.89
N GLY A 35 -13.99 11.74 -23.88
CA GLY A 35 -13.36 10.45 -23.64
C GLY A 35 -12.10 10.48 -22.76
N VAL A 36 -11.67 11.66 -22.29
CA VAL A 36 -10.59 11.75 -21.29
C VAL A 36 -11.16 11.52 -19.91
N SER A 37 -10.70 10.45 -19.24
CA SER A 37 -11.05 10.19 -17.84
C SER A 37 -10.54 11.29 -16.92
N TYR A 38 -11.24 11.53 -15.80
CA TYR A 38 -10.81 12.51 -14.80
C TYR A 38 -9.42 12.16 -14.28
N PRO A 39 -8.46 13.14 -14.28
CA PRO A 39 -7.09 12.88 -13.86
C PRO A 39 -7.00 12.52 -12.38
N SER A 40 -6.31 11.43 -12.04
CA SER A 40 -6.01 11.08 -10.66
C SER A 40 -4.77 11.83 -10.17
N LEU A 41 -4.88 12.46 -8.99
CA LEU A 41 -3.76 13.11 -8.32
C LEU A 41 -3.17 12.18 -7.27
N SER A 42 -1.92 11.75 -7.51
CA SER A 42 -1.14 11.04 -6.52
C SER A 42 0.02 11.91 -6.06
N SER A 43 0.17 12.12 -4.75
CA SER A 43 1.39 12.70 -4.20
C SER A 43 2.43 11.59 -4.06
N ALA A 44 3.46 11.60 -4.91
CA ALA A 44 4.67 10.90 -4.57
C ALA A 44 5.44 11.78 -3.56
N PRO A 45 5.82 11.30 -2.38
CA PRO A 45 6.75 12.03 -1.55
C PRO A 45 8.00 12.30 -2.38
N SER A 46 8.33 13.59 -2.54
CA SER A 46 9.50 14.01 -3.31
C SER A 46 10.74 13.38 -2.70
N GLY A 47 11.38 12.50 -3.44
CA GLY A 47 12.79 12.14 -3.25
C GLY A 47 13.03 10.85 -2.55
N GLU A 48 12.34 9.88 -2.34
CA GLU A 48 12.71 8.48 -2.08
C GLU A 48 11.43 7.64 -2.05
N GLN A 49 11.15 7.05 -3.18
CA GLN A 49 10.24 5.91 -3.20
C GLN A 49 10.94 4.83 -2.38
N LEU A 50 10.57 4.74 -1.10
CA LEU A 50 11.16 3.75 -0.20
C LEU A 50 10.93 2.38 -0.83
N SER A 51 12.01 1.70 -1.14
CA SER A 51 11.95 0.36 -1.69
C SER A 51 11.40 -0.60 -0.65
N PRO A 52 10.66 -1.63 -1.04
CA PRO A 52 10.21 -2.65 -0.12
C PRO A 52 11.39 -3.27 0.64
N VAL A 53 11.21 -3.45 1.94
CA VAL A 53 12.17 -4.17 2.80
C VAL A 53 12.03 -5.67 2.60
N LEU A 54 10.80 -6.12 2.49
CA LEU A 54 10.44 -7.52 2.34
C LEU A 54 9.43 -7.69 1.22
N ILE A 55 9.56 -8.79 0.47
CA ILE A 55 8.55 -9.25 -0.47
C ILE A 55 8.26 -10.71 -0.16
N TYR A 56 7.00 -10.99 0.15
CA TYR A 56 6.49 -12.34 0.29
C TYR A 56 5.72 -12.73 -0.95
N THR A 57 5.91 -13.96 -1.38
CA THR A 57 5.12 -14.59 -2.43
C THR A 57 4.06 -15.47 -1.76
N LEU A 58 2.80 -15.14 -1.99
CA LEU A 58 1.65 -15.87 -1.48
C LEU A 58 1.09 -16.75 -2.59
N ASN A 59 0.93 -18.04 -2.33
CA ASN A 59 0.47 -19.03 -3.30
C ASN A 59 -0.76 -19.76 -2.78
N ALA A 60 -1.73 -20.01 -3.65
CA ALA A 60 -2.83 -20.91 -3.36
C ALA A 60 -3.47 -21.48 -4.64
N GLY A 61 -4.27 -22.55 -4.49
CA GLY A 61 -5.05 -23.16 -5.57
C GLY A 61 -6.33 -22.41 -5.94
N VAL A 62 -6.51 -21.18 -5.44
CA VAL A 62 -7.68 -20.34 -5.69
C VAL A 62 -7.32 -19.17 -6.62
N PRO A 63 -8.29 -18.42 -7.16
CA PRO A 63 -8.02 -17.21 -7.94
C PRO A 63 -7.13 -16.20 -7.19
N SER A 64 -6.26 -15.50 -7.91
CA SER A 64 -5.29 -14.54 -7.34
C SER A 64 -5.95 -13.46 -6.49
N GLN A 65 -7.15 -13.05 -6.85
CA GLN A 65 -7.92 -12.07 -6.10
C GLN A 65 -8.41 -12.59 -4.74
N GLN A 66 -8.76 -13.87 -4.65
CA GLN A 66 -9.14 -14.48 -3.37
C GLN A 66 -7.92 -14.58 -2.44
N ILE A 67 -6.72 -14.82 -3.00
CA ILE A 67 -5.47 -14.78 -2.24
C ILE A 67 -5.24 -13.37 -1.69
N GLN A 68 -5.46 -12.34 -2.51
CA GLN A 68 -5.30 -10.95 -2.08
C GLN A 68 -6.32 -10.60 -1.00
N GLN A 69 -7.60 -10.92 -1.18
CA GLN A 69 -8.64 -10.66 -0.19
C GLN A 69 -8.32 -11.33 1.15
N TYR A 70 -7.92 -12.59 1.12
CA TYR A 70 -7.48 -13.28 2.33
C TYR A 70 -6.33 -12.58 3.01
N ALA A 71 -5.32 -12.14 2.22
CA ALA A 71 -4.16 -11.44 2.75
C ALA A 71 -4.54 -10.07 3.34
N GLU A 72 -5.44 -9.31 2.72
CA GLU A 72 -5.95 -8.03 3.23
C GLU A 72 -6.67 -8.19 4.57
N GLU A 73 -7.51 -9.22 4.68
CA GLU A 73 -8.30 -9.48 5.88
C GLU A 73 -7.48 -10.03 7.06
N ASN A 74 -6.49 -10.87 6.80
CA ASN A 74 -5.79 -11.66 7.83
C ASN A 74 -4.32 -11.30 8.02
N ILE A 75 -3.61 -10.90 6.95
CA ILE A 75 -2.17 -10.64 7.02
C ILE A 75 -1.89 -9.15 7.18
N VAL A 76 -2.51 -8.30 6.34
CA VAL A 76 -2.24 -6.85 6.33
C VAL A 76 -2.53 -6.23 7.68
N LYS A 77 -3.66 -6.56 8.31
CA LYS A 77 -4.05 -6.01 9.62
C LYS A 77 -3.02 -6.30 10.70
N GLU A 78 -2.41 -7.46 10.64
CA GLU A 78 -1.42 -7.90 11.62
C GLU A 78 -0.03 -7.31 11.37
N LEU A 79 0.36 -7.18 10.10
CA LEU A 79 1.64 -6.55 9.73
C LEU A 79 1.60 -5.03 9.92
N ALA A 80 0.47 -4.38 9.66
CA ALA A 80 0.29 -2.94 9.85
C ALA A 80 0.40 -2.50 11.32
N ARG A 81 0.18 -3.41 12.29
CA ARG A 81 0.38 -3.14 13.72
C ARG A 81 1.85 -3.10 14.12
N ILE A 82 2.76 -3.57 13.27
CA ILE A 82 4.18 -3.59 13.57
C ILE A 82 4.75 -2.18 13.39
N LYS A 83 5.24 -1.58 14.47
CA LYS A 83 5.85 -0.24 14.44
C LYS A 83 6.97 -0.17 13.39
N GLY A 84 6.87 0.78 12.47
CA GLY A 84 7.84 0.99 11.40
C GLY A 84 7.46 0.38 10.06
N VAL A 85 6.31 -0.32 9.96
CA VAL A 85 5.69 -0.67 8.69
C VAL A 85 4.96 0.56 8.17
N GLY A 86 5.41 1.10 7.03
CA GLY A 86 4.82 2.30 6.43
C GLY A 86 3.73 1.98 5.42
N ASN A 87 3.96 1.03 4.54
CA ASN A 87 2.98 0.62 3.53
C ASN A 87 3.09 -0.87 3.21
N ILE A 88 1.95 -1.47 2.92
CA ILE A 88 1.86 -2.85 2.44
C ILE A 88 1.14 -2.81 1.09
N GLY A 89 1.79 -3.34 0.06
CA GLY A 89 1.27 -3.35 -1.29
C GLY A 89 1.15 -4.76 -1.86
N PHE A 90 0.28 -4.92 -2.84
CA PHE A 90 0.12 -6.16 -3.58
C PHE A 90 0.48 -5.99 -5.06
N SER A 91 0.93 -7.06 -5.68
CA SER A 91 1.08 -7.17 -7.12
C SER A 91 0.86 -8.60 -7.59
N GLY A 92 0.35 -8.74 -8.82
CA GLY A 92 0.09 -10.05 -9.43
C GLY A 92 -1.34 -10.54 -9.30
N ALA A 93 -2.22 -9.86 -8.54
CA ALA A 93 -3.64 -10.16 -8.54
C ALA A 93 -4.33 -9.56 -9.77
N THR A 94 -5.31 -10.27 -10.27
CA THR A 94 -6.15 -9.80 -11.37
C THR A 94 -7.30 -8.98 -10.79
N PRO A 95 -7.56 -7.76 -11.26
CA PRO A 95 -8.65 -6.95 -10.74
C PRO A 95 -10.02 -7.59 -11.04
N PHE A 96 -10.97 -7.37 -10.15
CA PHE A 96 -12.37 -7.65 -10.42
C PHE A 96 -13.01 -6.49 -11.16
N TYR A 97 -14.03 -6.83 -11.94
CA TYR A 97 -15.01 -5.87 -12.41
C TYR A 97 -16.43 -6.36 -12.05
N VAL A 98 -17.34 -5.41 -11.98
CA VAL A 98 -18.75 -5.71 -11.78
C VAL A 98 -19.41 -5.64 -13.14
N GLU A 99 -19.95 -6.76 -13.60
CA GLU A 99 -20.73 -6.84 -14.82
C GLU A 99 -22.20 -6.62 -14.48
N VAL A 100 -22.80 -5.61 -15.10
CA VAL A 100 -24.22 -5.30 -14.97
C VAL A 100 -24.88 -5.65 -16.30
N CYS A 101 -25.64 -6.76 -16.31
CA CYS A 101 -26.39 -7.19 -17.48
C CYS A 101 -27.85 -6.74 -17.32
N PHE A 102 -28.23 -5.65 -17.97
CA PHE A 102 -29.61 -5.14 -17.93
C PHE A 102 -30.52 -5.91 -18.91
N ASP A 103 -31.79 -5.93 -18.55
CA ASP A 103 -32.87 -6.51 -19.37
C ASP A 103 -33.60 -5.38 -20.12
N PRO A 104 -33.50 -5.30 -21.45
CA PRO A 104 -34.16 -4.27 -22.24
C PRO A 104 -35.69 -4.20 -22.03
N ASP A 105 -36.33 -5.34 -21.92
CA ASP A 105 -37.79 -5.40 -21.75
C ASP A 105 -38.20 -4.82 -20.38
N LYS A 106 -37.38 -5.04 -19.35
CA LYS A 106 -37.60 -4.42 -18.03
C LYS A 106 -37.41 -2.92 -18.08
N LEU A 107 -36.36 -2.43 -18.76
CA LEU A 107 -36.13 -0.99 -18.90
C LEU A 107 -37.32 -0.31 -19.58
N ASP A 108 -37.82 -0.90 -20.67
CA ASP A 108 -38.98 -0.37 -21.39
C ASP A 108 -40.27 -0.41 -20.55
N ASN A 109 -40.50 -1.47 -19.80
CA ASN A 109 -41.66 -1.60 -18.90
C ASN A 109 -41.69 -0.53 -17.79
N PHE A 110 -40.52 -0.17 -17.26
CA PHE A 110 -40.37 0.87 -16.23
C PHE A 110 -40.16 2.27 -16.82
N GLY A 111 -40.08 2.41 -18.14
CA GLY A 111 -39.83 3.71 -18.81
C GLY A 111 -38.49 4.32 -18.38
N ILE A 112 -37.43 3.51 -18.30
CA ILE A 112 -36.09 3.90 -17.89
C ILE A 112 -35.16 3.78 -19.10
N SER A 113 -34.51 4.88 -19.46
CA SER A 113 -33.51 4.90 -20.51
C SER A 113 -32.16 4.35 -20.02
N ILE A 114 -31.29 3.94 -20.95
CA ILE A 114 -29.92 3.49 -20.63
C ILE A 114 -29.13 4.62 -19.94
N ASP A 115 -29.33 5.86 -20.35
CA ASP A 115 -28.67 7.02 -19.72
C ASP A 115 -29.13 7.24 -18.28
N GLU A 116 -30.44 7.07 -18.00
CA GLU A 116 -30.95 7.13 -16.63
C GLU A 116 -30.39 6.00 -15.77
N LEU A 117 -30.28 4.78 -16.32
CA LEU A 117 -29.66 3.65 -15.65
C LEU A 117 -28.18 3.95 -15.32
N HIS A 118 -27.42 4.44 -16.30
CA HIS A 118 -26.01 4.80 -16.11
C HIS A 118 -25.82 5.89 -15.04
N ASN A 119 -26.63 6.95 -15.12
CA ASN A 119 -26.58 8.04 -14.16
C ASN A 119 -27.00 7.59 -12.76
N GLY A 120 -28.00 6.73 -12.64
CA GLY A 120 -28.42 6.16 -11.36
C GLY A 120 -27.33 5.32 -10.71
N ILE A 121 -26.65 4.45 -11.48
CA ILE A 121 -25.49 3.67 -10.99
C ILE A 121 -24.36 4.60 -10.55
N SER A 122 -24.01 5.58 -11.38
CA SER A 122 -22.93 6.53 -11.06
C SER A 122 -23.25 7.33 -9.79
N ALA A 123 -24.46 7.84 -9.66
CA ALA A 123 -24.90 8.56 -8.46
C ALA A 123 -24.90 7.65 -7.21
N GLY A 124 -25.29 6.37 -7.37
CA GLY A 124 -25.28 5.39 -6.28
C GLY A 124 -23.86 5.05 -5.80
N LEU A 125 -22.88 5.01 -6.71
CA LEU A 125 -21.47 4.76 -6.38
C LEU A 125 -20.77 5.99 -5.78
N GLU A 126 -21.19 7.22 -6.19
CA GLU A 126 -20.62 8.46 -5.69
C GLU A 126 -21.19 8.90 -4.32
N ARG A 127 -22.26 8.25 -3.83
CA ARG A 127 -22.85 8.56 -2.53
C ARG A 127 -21.86 8.30 -1.40
N GLN A 128 -21.12 9.34 -1.07
CA GLN A 128 -20.50 9.55 0.22
C GLN A 128 -21.41 10.48 1.01
N ASP A 129 -22.32 9.92 1.77
CA ASP A 129 -23.21 10.75 2.60
C ASP A 129 -22.40 11.32 3.77
N ILE A 130 -22.14 12.63 3.73
CA ILE A 130 -21.59 13.36 4.86
C ILE A 130 -22.72 13.46 5.90
N VAL A 131 -22.59 12.70 6.99
CA VAL A 131 -23.59 12.66 8.06
C VAL A 131 -23.54 13.92 8.92
N GLY A 132 -22.39 14.56 9.00
CA GLY A 132 -22.18 15.80 9.74
C GLY A 132 -20.74 16.00 10.18
N ASN A 133 -20.47 17.17 10.75
CA ASN A 133 -19.18 17.49 11.36
C ASN A 133 -19.34 17.46 12.88
N ILE A 134 -18.47 16.74 13.56
CA ILE A 134 -18.34 16.75 15.02
C ILE A 134 -17.18 17.67 15.36
N VAL A 135 -17.47 18.73 16.10
CA VAL A 135 -16.44 19.62 16.64
C VAL A 135 -16.09 19.13 18.03
N GLN A 136 -14.88 18.62 18.19
CA GLN A 136 -14.37 18.18 19.47
C GLN A 136 -13.25 19.12 19.94
N GLU A 137 -13.49 19.78 21.08
CA GLU A 137 -12.46 20.58 21.74
C GLU A 137 -11.63 19.68 22.66
N ASP A 138 -10.32 19.61 22.43
CA ASP A 138 -9.42 18.85 23.27
C ASP A 138 -9.13 19.63 24.57
N ARG A 139 -8.68 18.92 25.63
CA ARG A 139 -8.34 19.50 26.96
C ARG A 139 -7.29 20.61 26.90
N GLN A 140 -6.65 20.79 25.75
CA GLN A 140 -5.66 21.85 25.47
C GLN A 140 -6.26 23.04 24.70
N GLY A 141 -7.58 23.04 24.39
CA GLY A 141 -8.26 24.12 23.68
C GLY A 141 -8.06 24.07 22.16
N GLU A 142 -7.50 22.99 21.61
CA GLU A 142 -7.47 22.78 20.17
C GLU A 142 -8.80 22.23 19.67
N VAL A 143 -9.35 22.89 18.66
CA VAL A 143 -10.61 22.50 18.01
C VAL A 143 -10.30 21.54 16.87
N ASN A 144 -10.66 20.28 17.04
CA ASN A 144 -10.59 19.27 15.99
C ASN A 144 -11.96 19.10 15.35
N GLU A 145 -12.06 19.36 14.05
CA GLU A 145 -13.26 19.10 13.27
C GLU A 145 -13.15 17.71 12.62
N ILE A 146 -14.02 16.81 13.06
CA ILE A 146 -14.11 15.44 12.52
C ILE A 146 -15.31 15.38 11.59
N THR A 147 -15.07 15.25 10.30
CA THR A 147 -16.13 15.00 9.32
C THR A 147 -16.54 13.54 9.39
N VAL A 148 -17.77 13.27 9.81
CA VAL A 148 -18.34 11.92 9.83
C VAL A 148 -18.98 11.65 8.47
N MET A 149 -18.39 10.70 7.75
CA MET A 149 -18.90 10.23 6.46
C MET A 149 -19.51 8.85 6.63
N LEU A 150 -20.74 8.67 6.17
CA LEU A 150 -21.33 7.35 5.99
C LEU A 150 -20.81 6.80 4.67
N GLY A 151 -19.78 5.97 4.74
CA GLY A 151 -19.27 5.24 3.60
C GLY A 151 -19.43 3.75 3.84
N SER A 152 -19.58 2.97 2.79
CA SER A 152 -19.53 1.50 2.86
C SER A 152 -18.08 1.07 3.14
N GLY A 153 -17.58 1.41 4.32
CA GLY A 153 -16.21 1.09 4.75
C GLY A 153 -15.98 -0.42 4.77
N GLY A 154 -15.40 -0.96 3.71
CA GLY A 154 -14.93 -2.35 3.67
C GLY A 154 -15.98 -3.42 3.44
N SER A 155 -17.27 -3.12 3.42
CA SER A 155 -18.31 -4.07 2.99
C SER A 155 -18.43 -4.05 1.46
N ARG A 156 -18.64 -5.21 0.86
CA ARG A 156 -19.00 -5.28 -0.56
C ARG A 156 -20.19 -4.34 -0.81
N VAL A 157 -20.03 -3.46 -1.80
CA VAL A 157 -21.13 -2.60 -2.24
C VAL A 157 -22.25 -3.52 -2.70
N ASP A 158 -23.44 -3.38 -2.12
CA ASP A 158 -24.63 -4.06 -2.59
C ASP A 158 -25.17 -3.30 -3.81
N PHE A 159 -24.68 -3.69 -4.99
CA PHE A 159 -25.07 -3.06 -6.25
C PHE A 159 -26.55 -3.25 -6.55
N GLU A 160 -27.15 -4.36 -6.14
CA GLU A 160 -28.55 -4.66 -6.43
C GLU A 160 -29.49 -3.67 -5.74
N SER A 161 -29.08 -3.14 -4.59
CA SER A 161 -29.86 -2.16 -3.82
C SER A 161 -29.72 -0.71 -4.29
N ILE A 162 -28.89 -0.42 -5.30
CA ILE A 162 -28.70 0.94 -5.82
C ILE A 162 -30.03 1.46 -6.41
N PRO A 163 -30.59 2.57 -5.89
CA PRO A 163 -31.81 3.15 -6.41
C PRO A 163 -31.55 3.86 -7.74
N ILE A 164 -32.33 3.47 -8.78
CA ILE A 164 -32.19 4.03 -10.13
C ILE A 164 -33.23 5.14 -10.37
N LYS A 165 -34.51 4.86 -10.08
CA LYS A 165 -35.60 5.81 -10.33
C LYS A 165 -36.70 5.62 -9.30
N ASN A 166 -37.40 6.73 -8.97
CA ASN A 166 -38.63 6.68 -8.18
C ASN A 166 -39.82 6.86 -9.14
N ILE A 167 -40.68 5.86 -9.20
CA ILE A 167 -41.88 5.87 -10.05
C ILE A 167 -43.09 5.79 -9.11
N ASP A 168 -43.89 6.82 -9.05
CA ASP A 168 -45.13 6.91 -8.25
C ASP A 168 -44.94 6.51 -6.76
N GLY A 169 -43.78 6.86 -6.18
CA GLY A 169 -43.46 6.56 -4.79
C GLY A 169 -42.78 5.20 -4.60
N THR A 170 -42.65 4.39 -5.64
CA THR A 170 -41.93 3.12 -5.63
C THR A 170 -40.50 3.30 -6.14
N ILE A 171 -39.52 2.92 -5.34
CA ILE A 171 -38.11 2.97 -5.73
C ILE A 171 -37.80 1.72 -6.57
N VAL A 172 -37.41 1.94 -7.82
CA VAL A 172 -36.87 0.89 -8.70
C VAL A 172 -35.37 0.81 -8.48
N SER A 173 -34.90 -0.34 -8.04
CA SER A 173 -33.48 -0.60 -7.77
C SER A 173 -32.79 -1.25 -8.98
N LEU A 174 -31.45 -1.27 -8.98
CA LEU A 174 -30.67 -1.91 -10.04
C LEU A 174 -30.99 -3.40 -10.18
N GLY A 175 -31.23 -4.12 -9.06
CA GLY A 175 -31.60 -5.53 -9.07
C GLY A 175 -32.94 -5.83 -9.75
N ASP A 176 -33.86 -4.85 -9.82
CA ASP A 176 -35.13 -5.00 -10.54
C ASP A 176 -34.93 -4.98 -12.07
N LEU A 177 -33.90 -4.28 -12.54
CA LEU A 177 -33.63 -3.98 -13.95
C LEU A 177 -32.51 -4.83 -14.55
N ALA A 178 -31.57 -5.29 -13.73
CA ALA A 178 -30.35 -5.92 -14.19
C ALA A 178 -29.92 -7.05 -13.25
N SER A 179 -29.13 -7.99 -13.79
CA SER A 179 -28.37 -8.94 -12.98
C SER A 179 -26.97 -8.41 -12.77
N VAL A 180 -26.46 -8.52 -11.54
CA VAL A 180 -25.13 -8.06 -11.16
C VAL A 180 -24.23 -9.26 -10.89
N ALA A 181 -23.10 -9.36 -11.58
CA ALA A 181 -22.14 -10.42 -11.39
C ALA A 181 -20.73 -9.85 -11.15
N TYR A 182 -20.07 -10.36 -10.11
CA TYR A 182 -18.65 -10.09 -9.90
C TYR A 182 -17.83 -11.04 -10.76
N LYS A 183 -17.07 -10.50 -11.70
CA LYS A 183 -16.21 -11.29 -12.58
C LYS A 183 -14.75 -10.87 -12.43
N GLU A 184 -13.88 -11.85 -12.49
CA GLU A 184 -12.45 -11.59 -12.59
C GLU A 184 -12.13 -11.13 -14.01
N GLN A 185 -11.37 -10.03 -14.15
CA GLN A 185 -10.90 -9.57 -15.45
C GLN A 185 -10.01 -10.66 -16.05
N LEU A 186 -10.10 -10.86 -17.37
CA LEU A 186 -9.19 -11.77 -18.05
C LEU A 186 -7.76 -11.32 -17.80
N PRO A 187 -6.91 -12.17 -17.20
CA PRO A 187 -5.55 -11.77 -16.87
C PRO A 187 -4.75 -11.53 -18.15
N ALA A 188 -4.07 -10.38 -18.21
CA ALA A 188 -3.14 -10.09 -19.30
C ALA A 188 -1.90 -11.01 -19.24
N PHE A 189 -1.57 -11.49 -18.05
CA PHE A 189 -0.51 -12.46 -17.79
C PHE A 189 -0.86 -13.29 -16.54
N TYR A 190 -0.33 -14.51 -16.51
CA TYR A 190 -0.50 -15.39 -15.33
C TYR A 190 0.80 -15.39 -14.52
N PHE A 191 0.67 -15.12 -13.22
CA PHE A 191 1.77 -15.31 -12.28
C PHE A 191 1.50 -16.55 -11.44
N ARG A 192 2.22 -17.62 -11.76
CA ARG A 192 2.07 -18.94 -11.14
C ARG A 192 3.41 -19.53 -10.75
N ILE A 193 3.44 -20.16 -9.58
CA ILE A 193 4.57 -20.93 -9.10
C ILE A 193 4.08 -22.34 -8.79
N ASN A 194 4.73 -23.36 -9.36
CA ASN A 194 4.34 -24.77 -9.23
C ASN A 194 2.86 -25.04 -9.62
N GLY A 195 2.36 -24.31 -10.62
CA GLY A 195 0.97 -24.43 -11.07
C GLY A 195 -0.07 -23.71 -10.22
N LEU A 196 0.31 -23.17 -9.06
CA LEU A 196 -0.58 -22.41 -8.18
C LEU A 196 -0.59 -20.92 -8.55
N ASN A 197 -1.74 -20.28 -8.41
CA ASN A 197 -1.83 -18.84 -8.55
C ASN A 197 -1.02 -18.15 -7.44
N THR A 198 -0.42 -17.04 -7.79
CA THR A 198 0.59 -16.39 -6.96
C THR A 198 0.40 -14.89 -6.98
N ILE A 199 0.53 -14.26 -5.82
CA ILE A 199 0.62 -12.80 -5.68
C ILE A 199 1.84 -12.43 -4.85
N ASN A 200 2.35 -11.22 -5.02
CA ASN A 200 3.40 -10.68 -4.15
C ASN A 200 2.80 -9.69 -3.17
N LEU A 201 3.18 -9.83 -1.91
CA LEU A 201 2.93 -8.90 -0.84
C LEU A 201 4.25 -8.20 -0.52
N SER A 202 4.29 -6.88 -0.68
CA SER A 202 5.47 -6.05 -0.42
C SER A 202 5.27 -5.23 0.85
N VAL A 203 6.28 -5.22 1.71
CA VAL A 203 6.30 -4.43 2.95
C VAL A 203 7.32 -3.32 2.81
N THR A 204 6.86 -2.07 2.84
CA THR A 204 7.68 -0.86 2.75
C THR A 204 7.81 -0.23 4.13
N PRO A 205 9.01 0.20 4.56
CA PRO A 205 9.22 0.77 5.88
C PRO A 205 8.70 2.21 5.98
N GLU A 206 8.50 2.71 7.19
CA GLU A 206 8.47 4.15 7.46
C GLU A 206 9.88 4.75 7.28
N LYS A 207 9.94 6.09 7.16
CA LYS A 207 11.23 6.79 7.09
C LYS A 207 12.01 6.62 8.39
N TYR A 208 13.34 6.48 8.25
CA TYR A 208 14.29 6.39 9.37
C TYR A 208 14.15 5.16 10.29
N VAL A 209 13.49 4.12 9.83
CA VAL A 209 13.38 2.86 10.58
C VAL A 209 14.59 1.98 10.35
N ASN A 210 15.01 1.27 11.41
CA ASN A 210 16.03 0.23 11.28
C ASN A 210 15.47 -0.97 10.50
N THR A 211 15.90 -1.08 9.26
CA THR A 211 15.43 -2.09 8.30
C THR A 211 15.71 -3.53 8.77
N ILE A 212 16.83 -3.76 9.46
CA ILE A 212 17.22 -5.09 9.96
C ILE A 212 16.28 -5.55 11.06
N ASP A 213 15.97 -4.66 12.00
CA ASP A 213 15.06 -4.95 13.10
C ASP A 213 13.61 -5.10 12.61
N LEU A 214 13.18 -4.23 11.70
CA LEU A 214 11.87 -4.33 11.07
C LEU A 214 11.70 -5.65 10.32
N SER A 215 12.68 -6.04 9.49
CA SER A 215 12.66 -7.30 8.77
C SER A 215 12.50 -8.49 9.73
N LYS A 216 13.26 -8.50 10.83
CA LYS A 216 13.15 -9.55 11.84
C LYS A 216 11.73 -9.66 12.40
N ARG A 217 11.14 -8.55 12.85
CA ARG A 217 9.79 -8.53 13.44
C ARG A 217 8.71 -8.95 12.44
N VAL A 218 8.81 -8.50 11.19
CA VAL A 218 7.86 -8.89 10.14
C VAL A 218 7.98 -10.39 9.83
N ARG A 219 9.20 -10.93 9.74
CA ARG A 219 9.43 -12.35 9.51
C ARG A 219 8.87 -13.23 10.62
N GLU A 220 9.14 -12.86 11.88
CA GLU A 220 8.60 -13.56 13.05
C GLU A 220 7.05 -13.56 13.03
N ARG A 221 6.44 -12.41 12.66
CA ARG A 221 4.98 -12.33 12.55
C ARG A 221 4.44 -13.16 11.39
N MET A 222 5.07 -13.10 10.23
CA MET A 222 4.68 -13.92 9.06
C MET A 222 4.81 -15.41 9.34
N GLU A 223 5.83 -15.85 10.07
CA GLU A 223 5.97 -17.25 10.48
C GLU A 223 4.83 -17.70 11.41
N GLN A 224 4.42 -16.84 12.36
CA GLN A 224 3.27 -17.11 13.22
C GLN A 224 1.98 -17.20 12.41
N LEU A 225 1.74 -16.27 11.48
CA LEU A 225 0.57 -16.26 10.61
C LEU A 225 0.56 -17.46 9.66
N GLY A 226 1.71 -17.89 9.17
CA GLY A 226 1.84 -19.06 8.31
C GLY A 226 1.31 -20.35 8.93
N ARG A 227 1.33 -20.47 10.27
CA ARG A 227 0.77 -21.61 11.00
C ARG A 227 -0.78 -21.61 11.04
N THR A 228 -1.40 -20.48 10.73
CA THR A 228 -2.85 -20.30 10.73
C THR A 228 -3.45 -20.22 9.34
N PHE A 229 -2.64 -20.41 8.31
CA PHE A 229 -3.11 -20.39 6.93
C PHE A 229 -4.06 -21.55 6.66
N PRO A 230 -5.10 -21.32 5.85
CA PRO A 230 -5.95 -22.39 5.35
C PRO A 230 -5.15 -23.42 4.55
N ASP A 231 -5.67 -24.64 4.44
CA ASP A 231 -5.07 -25.68 3.63
C ASP A 231 -4.88 -25.20 2.17
N GLY A 232 -3.71 -25.45 1.64
CA GLY A 232 -3.34 -25.05 0.28
C GLY A 232 -2.81 -23.61 0.13
N TYR A 233 -2.80 -22.81 1.19
CA TYR A 233 -2.15 -21.50 1.20
C TYR A 233 -0.71 -21.60 1.69
N SER A 234 0.18 -20.86 1.07
CA SER A 234 1.56 -20.75 1.51
C SER A 234 2.13 -19.35 1.29
N ALA A 235 3.06 -18.97 2.15
CA ALA A 235 3.83 -17.73 2.03
C ALA A 235 5.32 -18.04 2.03
N THR A 236 6.02 -17.59 1.01
CA THR A 236 7.47 -17.75 0.87
C THR A 236 8.13 -16.39 0.82
N LEU A 237 9.18 -16.20 1.61
CA LEU A 237 9.99 -14.97 1.55
C LEU A 237 10.80 -14.97 0.24
N SER A 238 10.51 -14.01 -0.66
CA SER A 238 11.16 -13.88 -1.96
C SER A 238 12.28 -12.85 -1.95
N TYR A 239 12.17 -11.82 -1.11
CA TYR A 239 13.18 -10.78 -1.00
C TYR A 239 13.25 -10.23 0.42
N ASP A 240 14.48 -10.04 0.92
CA ASP A 240 14.78 -9.37 2.19
C ASP A 240 15.99 -8.45 2.01
N SER A 241 15.75 -7.15 2.03
CA SER A 241 16.81 -6.15 1.91
C SER A 241 17.77 -6.17 3.10
N SER A 242 17.33 -6.68 4.27
CA SER A 242 18.15 -6.75 5.47
C SER A 242 19.33 -7.72 5.30
N ASP A 243 19.18 -8.76 4.49
CA ASP A 243 20.26 -9.74 4.25
C ASP A 243 21.39 -9.11 3.43
N TYR A 244 21.06 -8.25 2.46
CA TYR A 244 22.07 -7.46 1.74
C TYR A 244 22.79 -6.49 2.70
N ILE A 245 22.04 -5.75 3.51
CA ILE A 245 22.61 -4.79 4.48
C ILE A 245 23.53 -5.50 5.48
N LYS A 246 23.10 -6.63 6.04
CA LYS A 246 23.93 -7.46 6.94
C LYS A 246 25.21 -7.93 6.25
N GLY A 247 25.11 -8.31 4.98
CA GLY A 247 26.26 -8.71 4.17
C GLY A 247 27.28 -7.58 4.02
N GLU A 248 26.82 -6.38 3.68
CA GLU A 248 27.70 -5.21 3.55
C GLU A 248 28.31 -4.79 4.90
N LEU A 249 27.51 -4.78 5.97
CA LEU A 249 28.03 -4.51 7.32
C LEU A 249 29.13 -5.50 7.72
N ARG A 250 28.94 -6.80 7.47
CA ARG A 250 29.95 -7.82 7.75
C ARG A 250 31.25 -7.56 6.98
N LYS A 251 31.16 -7.16 5.71
CA LYS A 251 32.33 -6.80 4.89
C LYS A 251 33.05 -5.57 5.48
N ILE A 252 32.29 -4.54 5.89
CA ILE A 252 32.86 -3.35 6.51
C ILE A 252 33.59 -3.71 7.80
N VAL A 253 32.93 -4.45 8.70
CA VAL A 253 33.52 -4.87 9.97
C VAL A 253 34.81 -5.71 9.72
N PHE A 254 34.76 -6.66 8.79
CA PHE A 254 35.92 -7.47 8.45
C PHE A 254 37.10 -6.63 7.93
N ARG A 255 36.84 -5.68 7.01
CA ARG A 255 37.87 -4.78 6.48
C ARG A 255 38.43 -3.87 7.57
N THR A 256 37.59 -3.35 8.48
CA THR A 256 38.01 -2.53 9.60
C THR A 256 38.90 -3.31 10.56
N VAL A 257 38.48 -4.52 10.95
CA VAL A 257 39.27 -5.39 11.82
C VAL A 257 40.61 -5.73 11.19
N LEU A 258 40.63 -6.09 9.90
CA LEU A 258 41.84 -6.37 9.16
C LEU A 258 42.79 -5.16 9.13
N SER A 259 42.26 -3.96 8.87
CA SER A 259 43.06 -2.71 8.87
C SER A 259 43.67 -2.43 10.24
N VAL A 260 42.90 -2.64 11.32
CA VAL A 260 43.40 -2.51 12.69
C VAL A 260 44.52 -3.49 12.99
N ILE A 261 44.34 -4.76 12.57
CA ILE A 261 45.38 -5.80 12.75
C ILE A 261 46.67 -5.42 12.02
N ILE A 262 46.58 -4.97 10.77
CA ILE A 262 47.71 -4.52 9.96
C ILE A 262 48.43 -3.36 10.64
N LEU A 263 47.67 -2.36 11.13
CA LEU A 263 48.20 -1.23 11.84
C LEU A 263 48.95 -1.62 13.11
N LEU A 264 48.36 -2.49 13.93
CA LEU A 264 48.98 -2.99 15.16
C LEU A 264 50.28 -3.79 14.86
N LEU A 265 50.24 -4.59 13.80
CA LEU A 265 51.42 -5.37 13.35
C LEU A 265 52.53 -4.40 12.88
N PHE A 266 52.19 -3.36 12.11
CA PHE A 266 53.17 -2.38 11.67
C PHE A 266 53.80 -1.64 12.88
N VAL A 267 52.98 -1.16 13.84
CA VAL A 267 53.48 -0.52 15.04
C VAL A 267 54.38 -1.47 15.87
N PHE A 268 53.99 -2.74 15.96
CA PHE A 268 54.80 -3.75 16.64
C PHE A 268 56.15 -3.93 15.98
N LEU A 269 56.22 -4.04 14.66
CA LEU A 269 57.45 -4.21 13.89
C LEU A 269 58.40 -3.03 14.03
N VAL A 270 57.84 -1.78 14.01
CA VAL A 270 58.63 -0.55 14.11
C VAL A 270 59.11 -0.29 15.55
N SER A 271 58.19 -0.42 16.51
CA SER A 271 58.50 -0.03 17.90
C SER A 271 59.19 -1.13 18.72
N ARG A 272 59.02 -2.41 18.35
CA ARG A 272 59.51 -3.61 19.05
C ARG A 272 59.19 -3.63 20.55
N LYS A 273 58.25 -2.80 21.04
CA LYS A 273 57.85 -2.69 22.44
C LYS A 273 56.34 -2.81 22.57
N LEU A 274 55.88 -3.80 23.29
CA LEU A 274 54.44 -4.08 23.52
C LEU A 274 53.69 -2.88 24.23
N ARG A 275 54.41 -2.04 24.95
CA ARG A 275 53.82 -0.87 25.66
C ARG A 275 53.11 0.08 24.71
N TYR A 276 53.67 0.36 23.55
CA TYR A 276 53.06 1.24 22.56
C TYR A 276 51.83 0.63 21.92
N LEU A 277 51.84 -0.68 21.71
CA LEU A 277 50.71 -1.42 21.18
C LEU A 277 49.51 -1.33 22.14
N PHE A 278 49.75 -1.50 23.44
CA PHE A 278 48.72 -1.35 24.47
C PHE A 278 48.08 0.03 24.47
N ILE A 279 48.90 1.11 24.40
CA ILE A 279 48.41 2.51 24.37
C ILE A 279 47.47 2.70 23.14
N ILE A 280 47.89 2.23 21.97
CA ILE A 280 47.07 2.40 20.75
C ILE A 280 45.77 1.63 20.86
N VAL A 281 45.77 0.39 21.37
CA VAL A 281 44.53 -0.40 21.54
C VAL A 281 43.56 0.30 22.50
N VAL A 282 44.05 0.81 23.63
CA VAL A 282 43.25 1.55 24.62
C VAL A 282 42.68 2.83 24.01
N THR A 283 43.47 3.58 23.25
CA THR A 283 43.01 4.81 22.59
C THR A 283 41.97 4.51 21.52
N LEU A 284 42.18 3.45 20.74
CA LEU A 284 41.24 3.02 19.70
C LEU A 284 39.89 2.55 20.30
N ALA A 285 39.98 1.76 21.39
CA ALA A 285 38.77 1.34 22.11
C ALA A 285 38.03 2.54 22.73
N GLY A 286 38.76 3.52 23.29
CA GLY A 286 38.16 4.76 23.80
C GLY A 286 37.45 5.57 22.71
N ASN A 287 38.04 5.70 21.53
CA ASN A 287 37.41 6.40 20.40
C ASN A 287 36.15 5.70 19.91
N ILE A 288 36.15 4.36 19.83
CA ILE A 288 34.95 3.57 19.43
C ILE A 288 33.84 3.70 20.47
N PHE A 289 34.20 3.83 21.77
CA PHE A 289 33.20 3.99 22.83
C PHE A 289 32.57 5.39 22.87
N ILE A 290 33.28 6.42 22.41
CA ILE A 290 32.81 7.81 22.37
C ILE A 290 31.98 8.09 21.10
N ALA A 291 32.24 7.38 19.97
CA ALA A 291 31.54 7.55 18.70
C ALA A 291 30.18 6.85 18.68
#